data_7091bfd6ba1e8f438a2bd8397ee2b273
#
_entry.id   7091bfd6ba1e8f438a2bd8397ee2b273
#
_cell.length_a   1.000
_cell.length_b   1.000
_cell.length_c   1.000
_cell.angle_alpha   90.00
_cell.angle_beta   90.00
_cell.angle_gamma   90.00
#
_symmetry.space_group_name_H-M   'P 1'
#
loop_
_entity.id
_entity.type
_entity.pdbx_description
1 polymer ?
#
loop_
_entity_poly.entity_id
_entity_poly.type
_entity_poly.pdbx_seq_one_letter_code
_entity_poly.pdbx_strand_id
1 'polypeptide(L)'
;AKMASDQGLIGFSCTNSEAIMVPTYARQAMLGSNPIAWTVPADPVDFFFDCSTTVVTRGKLEMYNKMGKATPDGWAVNKDGVPSTDAAEVLGNISRHEGGGILPLGGATEVLGGHKGYGNGMIAELFSSILSQGGTSNKCMVGGKSNICHGFMAINPEFFGDPAEIKKHFSQFLQELREAPKAQGQDRIYTHGEKEHESVAKVKAEGIPVLN
;
A
#
# COMPACT_ATOMS: atom_id res chain seq x y z
N ALA A 1 1.74 12.38 4.22
CA ALA A 1 2.08 12.00 5.60
C ALA A 1 3.39 12.65 6.05
N LYS A 2 4.49 12.58 5.25
CA LYS A 2 5.81 13.07 5.67
C LYS A 2 5.85 14.55 6.09
N MET A 3 5.12 15.44 5.44
CA MET A 3 5.05 16.84 5.83
C MET A 3 4.64 17.06 7.30
N ALA A 4 3.83 16.15 7.86
CA ALA A 4 3.46 16.21 9.26
C ALA A 4 4.63 15.80 10.17
N SER A 5 5.34 14.70 9.85
CA SER A 5 6.49 14.26 10.67
C SER A 5 7.64 15.26 10.63
N ASP A 6 7.84 15.96 9.52
CA ASP A 6 8.82 17.06 9.41
C ASP A 6 8.51 18.23 10.39
N GLN A 7 7.29 18.30 10.92
CA GLN A 7 6.85 19.27 11.94
C GLN A 7 6.66 18.63 13.33
N GLY A 8 7.14 17.42 13.54
CA GLY A 8 7.00 16.70 14.81
C GLY A 8 5.62 16.08 15.07
N LEU A 9 4.75 16.06 14.05
CA LEU A 9 3.40 15.50 14.14
C LEU A 9 3.38 14.06 13.58
N ILE A 10 2.41 13.25 14.00
CA ILE A 10 2.13 11.97 13.35
C ILE A 10 1.29 12.24 12.12
N GLY A 11 1.76 11.80 10.96
CA GLY A 11 1.10 12.02 9.68
C GLY A 11 0.38 10.78 9.17
N PHE A 12 -0.82 10.97 8.64
CA PHE A 12 -1.57 9.97 7.90
C PHE A 12 -1.98 10.52 6.54
N SER A 13 -1.94 9.69 5.52
CA SER A 13 -2.58 9.97 4.24
C SER A 13 -3.11 8.68 3.61
N CYS A 14 -4.23 8.80 2.92
CA CYS A 14 -4.78 7.72 2.11
C CYS A 14 -5.42 8.28 0.84
N THR A 15 -5.64 7.41 -0.12
CA THR A 15 -6.38 7.76 -1.33
C THR A 15 -7.16 6.54 -1.83
N ASN A 16 -8.29 6.77 -2.48
CA ASN A 16 -8.87 5.74 -3.33
C ASN A 16 -8.27 5.81 -4.73
N SER A 17 -8.48 4.78 -5.54
CA SER A 17 -8.03 4.73 -6.93
C SER A 17 -8.98 3.89 -7.77
N GLU A 18 -8.76 3.83 -9.08
CA GLU A 18 -9.52 2.96 -9.98
C GLU A 18 -9.61 1.52 -9.46
N ALA A 19 -10.78 0.90 -9.63
CA ALA A 19 -11.03 -0.46 -9.12
C ALA A 19 -10.12 -1.50 -9.80
N ILE A 20 -9.24 -2.07 -9.00
CA ILE A 20 -8.32 -3.15 -9.38
C ILE A 20 -8.31 -4.30 -8.36
N MET A 21 -8.77 -4.06 -7.14
CA MET A 21 -8.82 -5.05 -6.06
C MET A 21 -10.15 -5.78 -6.05
N VAL A 22 -10.09 -7.10 -6.05
CA VAL A 22 -11.24 -7.98 -5.88
C VAL A 22 -11.50 -8.17 -4.38
N PRO A 23 -12.68 -7.83 -3.85
CA PRO A 23 -13.03 -8.14 -2.47
C PRO A 23 -12.93 -9.64 -2.16
N THR A 24 -12.64 -9.99 -0.91
CA THR A 24 -12.59 -11.41 -0.48
C THR A 24 -13.86 -12.14 -0.90
N TYR A 25 -13.71 -13.28 -1.57
CA TYR A 25 -14.76 -14.12 -2.17
C TYR A 25 -15.52 -13.52 -3.36
N ALA A 26 -15.18 -12.31 -3.79
CA ALA A 26 -15.76 -11.76 -5.03
C ALA A 26 -14.95 -12.23 -6.26
N ARG A 27 -15.50 -11.98 -7.44
CA ARG A 27 -14.83 -12.18 -8.72
C ARG A 27 -14.67 -10.93 -9.56
N GLN A 28 -15.03 -9.78 -9.02
CA GLN A 28 -14.96 -8.49 -9.71
C GLN A 28 -14.23 -7.47 -8.86
N ALA A 29 -13.31 -6.72 -9.46
CA ALA A 29 -12.65 -5.60 -8.81
C ALA A 29 -13.66 -4.50 -8.45
N MET A 30 -13.65 -4.07 -7.20
CA MET A 30 -14.57 -3.06 -6.65
C MET A 30 -13.84 -1.94 -5.92
N LEU A 31 -12.63 -2.21 -5.43
CA LEU A 31 -11.77 -1.25 -4.73
C LEU A 31 -10.50 -1.01 -5.54
N GLY A 32 -9.88 0.13 -5.33
CA GLY A 32 -8.55 0.40 -5.86
C GLY A 32 -7.44 -0.28 -5.06
N SER A 33 -6.20 0.05 -5.37
CA SER A 33 -5.07 -0.31 -4.50
C SER A 33 -5.11 0.43 -3.16
N ASN A 34 -5.88 1.48 -3.10
CA ASN A 34 -6.27 2.25 -1.94
C ASN A 34 -5.14 2.39 -0.90
N PRO A 35 -4.01 3.03 -1.27
CA PRO A 35 -2.84 3.08 -0.41
C PRO A 35 -3.08 3.87 0.87
N ILE A 36 -2.38 3.44 1.92
CA ILE A 36 -2.36 4.07 3.23
C ILE A 36 -0.91 4.36 3.60
N ALA A 37 -0.62 5.59 4.02
CA ALA A 37 0.68 5.98 4.53
C ALA A 37 0.60 6.55 5.93
N TRP A 38 1.54 6.15 6.77
CA TRP A 38 1.76 6.67 8.12
C TRP A 38 3.21 7.13 8.28
N THR A 39 3.40 8.28 8.89
CA THR A 39 4.72 8.74 9.31
C THR A 39 4.70 9.11 10.77
N VAL A 40 5.71 8.70 11.51
CA VAL A 40 5.87 8.99 12.92
C VAL A 40 7.30 9.43 13.18
N PRO A 41 7.53 10.59 13.83
CA PRO A 41 8.87 11.02 14.20
C PRO A 41 9.57 9.96 15.06
N ALA A 42 10.77 9.55 14.66
CA ALA A 42 11.61 8.57 15.36
C ALA A 42 13.09 8.79 15.07
N ASP A 43 13.96 8.17 15.88
CA ASP A 43 15.41 8.19 15.69
C ASP A 43 15.94 6.78 15.33
N PRO A 44 16.98 6.68 14.49
CA PRO A 44 17.68 7.73 13.74
C PRO A 44 16.94 8.18 12.47
N VAL A 45 15.85 7.50 12.10
CA VAL A 45 15.02 7.75 10.91
C VAL A 45 13.56 7.65 11.31
N ASP A 46 12.73 8.55 10.80
CA ASP A 46 11.28 8.48 10.99
C ASP A 46 10.74 7.12 10.55
N PHE A 47 9.78 6.60 11.29
CA PHE A 47 8.96 5.50 10.80
C PHE A 47 8.13 6.00 9.64
N PHE A 48 8.27 5.34 8.49
CA PHE A 48 7.56 5.72 7.26
C PHE A 48 6.96 4.48 6.60
N PHE A 49 5.72 4.20 6.96
CA PHE A 49 4.94 3.11 6.38
C PHE A 49 4.11 3.65 5.23
N ASP A 50 4.29 3.12 4.03
CA ASP A 50 3.52 3.45 2.83
C ASP A 50 3.28 2.17 2.03
N CYS A 51 2.03 1.75 1.93
CA CYS A 51 1.70 0.53 1.20
C CYS A 51 0.34 0.61 0.51
N SER A 52 0.20 -0.14 -0.58
CA SER A 52 -1.11 -0.48 -1.11
C SER A 52 -1.82 -1.49 -0.20
N THR A 53 -3.14 -1.53 -0.25
CA THR A 53 -3.95 -2.54 0.44
C THR A 53 -4.16 -3.80 -0.40
N THR A 54 -3.61 -3.84 -1.61
CA THR A 54 -3.49 -5.03 -2.46
C THR A 54 -2.16 -5.74 -2.22
N VAL A 55 -2.11 -7.04 -2.52
CA VAL A 55 -0.88 -7.85 -2.40
C VAL A 55 0.25 -7.31 -3.25
N VAL A 56 -0.06 -6.75 -4.42
CA VAL A 56 0.87 -6.05 -5.33
C VAL A 56 0.16 -4.88 -6.00
N THR A 57 0.94 -3.96 -6.57
CA THR A 57 0.40 -2.87 -7.38
C THR A 57 0.11 -3.32 -8.82
N ARG A 58 -0.77 -2.60 -9.54
CA ARG A 58 -1.01 -2.80 -10.98
C ARG A 58 0.30 -2.74 -11.79
N GLY A 59 1.19 -1.80 -11.46
CA GLY A 59 2.48 -1.66 -12.12
C GLY A 59 3.36 -2.90 -12.05
N LYS A 60 3.23 -3.74 -11.00
CA LYS A 60 3.91 -5.04 -10.95
C LYS A 60 3.40 -6.00 -12.04
N LEU A 61 2.09 -6.08 -12.23
CA LEU A 61 1.52 -6.89 -13.32
C LEU A 61 1.96 -6.37 -14.69
N GLU A 62 1.96 -5.05 -14.88
CA GLU A 62 2.42 -4.42 -16.12
C GLU A 62 3.89 -4.73 -16.43
N MET A 63 4.74 -4.71 -15.39
CA MET A 63 6.15 -5.14 -15.55
C MET A 63 6.28 -6.60 -15.94
N TYR A 64 5.55 -7.51 -15.28
CA TYR A 64 5.59 -8.94 -15.60
C TYR A 64 5.08 -9.20 -17.03
N ASN A 65 3.99 -8.52 -17.42
CA ASN A 65 3.46 -8.58 -18.77
C ASN A 65 4.49 -8.12 -19.81
N LYS A 66 5.14 -6.96 -19.59
CA LYS A 66 6.22 -6.46 -20.46
C LYS A 66 7.38 -7.45 -20.60
N MET A 67 7.72 -8.15 -19.53
CA MET A 67 8.80 -9.15 -19.54
C MET A 67 8.37 -10.51 -20.08
N GLY A 68 7.09 -10.71 -20.42
CA GLY A 68 6.56 -12.02 -20.85
C GLY A 68 6.64 -13.08 -19.74
N LYS A 69 6.61 -12.69 -18.48
CA LYS A 69 6.74 -13.58 -17.32
C LYS A 69 5.40 -13.83 -16.64
N ALA A 70 5.18 -15.08 -16.22
CA ALA A 70 4.06 -15.40 -15.33
C ALA A 70 4.25 -14.71 -13.97
N THR A 71 3.15 -14.19 -13.40
CA THR A 71 3.17 -13.64 -12.05
C THR A 71 3.23 -14.77 -11.01
N PRO A 72 3.74 -14.51 -9.80
CA PRO A 72 3.59 -15.44 -8.69
C PRO A 72 2.13 -15.76 -8.40
N ASP A 73 1.88 -16.98 -7.90
CA ASP A 73 0.57 -17.35 -7.37
C ASP A 73 0.13 -16.43 -6.23
N GLY A 74 -1.18 -16.26 -6.08
CA GLY A 74 -1.75 -15.46 -4.99
C GLY A 74 -1.74 -13.95 -5.23
N TRP A 75 -1.37 -13.49 -6.43
CA TRP A 75 -1.41 -12.06 -6.76
C TRP A 75 -2.74 -11.63 -7.35
N ALA A 76 -3.37 -12.48 -8.15
CA ALA A 76 -4.53 -12.10 -8.92
C ALA A 76 -5.49 -13.27 -9.18
N VAL A 77 -6.70 -12.92 -9.57
CA VAL A 77 -7.71 -13.85 -10.09
C VAL A 77 -8.18 -13.40 -11.45
N ASN A 78 -8.61 -14.37 -12.28
CA ASN A 78 -9.22 -14.10 -13.58
C ASN A 78 -10.70 -13.66 -13.42
N LYS A 79 -11.38 -13.45 -14.56
CA LYS A 79 -12.80 -13.00 -14.61
C LYS A 79 -13.78 -13.92 -13.89
N ASP A 80 -13.44 -15.17 -13.68
CA ASP A 80 -14.27 -16.16 -12.99
C ASP A 80 -13.95 -16.28 -11.50
N GLY A 81 -12.96 -15.50 -11.01
CA GLY A 81 -12.51 -15.51 -9.61
C GLY A 81 -11.52 -16.64 -9.32
N VAL A 82 -10.98 -17.30 -10.34
CA VAL A 82 -10.00 -18.37 -10.21
C VAL A 82 -8.58 -17.77 -10.19
N PRO A 83 -7.66 -18.26 -9.33
CA PRO A 83 -6.27 -17.80 -9.33
C PRO A 83 -5.65 -17.82 -10.74
N SER A 84 -4.98 -16.74 -11.11
CA SER A 84 -4.34 -16.58 -12.41
C SER A 84 -2.94 -16.01 -12.27
N THR A 85 -2.00 -16.58 -13.01
CA THR A 85 -0.62 -16.09 -13.15
C THR A 85 -0.38 -15.37 -14.49
N ASP A 86 -1.42 -15.24 -15.32
CA ASP A 86 -1.37 -14.53 -16.59
C ASP A 86 -1.63 -13.03 -16.39
N ALA A 87 -0.54 -12.25 -16.38
CA ALA A 87 -0.62 -10.80 -16.20
C ALA A 87 -1.40 -10.11 -17.33
N ALA A 88 -1.31 -10.60 -18.59
CA ALA A 88 -2.00 -10.00 -19.72
C ALA A 88 -3.52 -10.20 -19.63
N GLU A 89 -3.95 -11.41 -19.27
CA GLU A 89 -5.36 -11.73 -19.02
C GLU A 89 -5.94 -10.81 -17.93
N VAL A 90 -5.27 -10.76 -16.76
CA VAL A 90 -5.77 -9.99 -15.61
C VAL A 90 -5.82 -8.49 -15.92
N LEU A 91 -4.78 -7.92 -16.52
CA LEU A 91 -4.76 -6.51 -16.92
C LEU A 91 -5.85 -6.20 -17.95
N GLY A 92 -6.06 -7.09 -18.92
CA GLY A 92 -7.13 -6.96 -19.90
C GLY A 92 -8.53 -6.97 -19.24
N ASN A 93 -8.76 -7.88 -18.32
CA ASN A 93 -10.02 -8.00 -17.59
C ASN A 93 -10.30 -6.75 -16.73
N ILE A 94 -9.31 -6.24 -16.00
CA ILE A 94 -9.41 -4.99 -15.24
C ILE A 94 -9.78 -3.82 -16.16
N SER A 95 -9.06 -3.65 -17.27
CA SER A 95 -9.26 -2.52 -18.19
C SER A 95 -10.62 -2.53 -18.89
N ARG A 96 -11.20 -3.72 -19.12
CA ARG A 96 -12.53 -3.88 -19.73
C ARG A 96 -13.66 -4.03 -18.72
N HIS A 97 -13.34 -4.03 -17.41
CA HIS A 97 -14.30 -4.27 -16.32
C HIS A 97 -15.07 -5.61 -16.48
N GLU A 98 -14.41 -6.64 -16.97
CA GLU A 98 -15.00 -7.97 -17.23
C GLU A 98 -14.94 -8.93 -16.04
N GLY A 99 -14.52 -8.47 -14.89
CA GLY A 99 -14.24 -9.28 -13.70
C GLY A 99 -12.75 -9.51 -13.52
N GLY A 100 -12.37 -10.30 -12.52
CA GLY A 100 -10.97 -10.49 -12.14
C GLY A 100 -10.35 -9.26 -11.49
N GLY A 101 -9.07 -9.40 -11.11
CA GLY A 101 -8.29 -8.30 -10.53
C GLY A 101 -7.23 -8.79 -9.57
N ILE A 102 -6.62 -7.84 -8.89
CA ILE A 102 -5.56 -8.07 -7.91
C ILE A 102 -6.18 -8.43 -6.57
N LEU A 103 -5.54 -9.34 -5.84
CA LEU A 103 -5.99 -9.78 -4.53
C LEU A 103 -5.62 -8.77 -3.44
N PRO A 104 -6.40 -8.66 -2.36
CA PRO A 104 -6.04 -7.87 -1.20
C PRO A 104 -4.83 -8.47 -0.47
N LEU A 105 -4.15 -7.68 0.35
CA LEU A 105 -3.13 -8.17 1.29
C LEU A 105 -3.68 -9.35 2.08
N GLY A 106 -2.96 -10.48 2.07
CA GLY A 106 -3.39 -11.75 2.66
C GLY A 106 -4.10 -12.68 1.66
N GLY A 107 -4.33 -12.26 0.40
CA GLY A 107 -4.78 -13.14 -0.69
C GLY A 107 -6.29 -13.31 -0.79
N ALA A 108 -6.72 -14.39 -1.45
CA ALA A 108 -8.11 -14.59 -1.88
C ALA A 108 -9.09 -14.93 -0.74
N THR A 109 -8.59 -15.50 0.36
CA THR A 109 -9.43 -16.08 1.41
C THR A 109 -9.09 -15.54 2.79
N GLU A 110 -9.88 -15.91 3.79
CA GLU A 110 -9.62 -15.57 5.19
C GLU A 110 -8.45 -16.33 5.79
N VAL A 111 -8.07 -17.48 5.23
CA VAL A 111 -7.01 -18.35 5.77
C VAL A 111 -5.68 -17.60 5.95
N LEU A 112 -5.27 -16.80 4.98
CA LEU A 112 -4.06 -15.97 5.04
C LEU A 112 -4.39 -14.50 5.36
N GLY A 113 -5.63 -14.18 5.70
CA GLY A 113 -6.04 -12.85 6.13
C GLY A 113 -6.40 -11.89 5.00
N GLY A 114 -6.82 -12.37 3.83
CA GLY A 114 -7.25 -11.51 2.71
C GLY A 114 -8.34 -10.50 3.07
N HIS A 115 -9.28 -10.89 3.96
CA HIS A 115 -10.30 -10.00 4.49
C HIS A 115 -9.72 -8.78 5.25
N LYS A 116 -8.50 -8.88 5.81
CA LYS A 116 -7.83 -7.78 6.51
C LYS A 116 -7.33 -6.73 5.52
N GLY A 117 -6.68 -7.17 4.42
CA GLY A 117 -6.30 -6.27 3.33
C GLY A 117 -7.51 -5.60 2.68
N TYR A 118 -8.56 -6.36 2.41
CA TYR A 118 -9.83 -5.84 1.95
C TYR A 118 -10.43 -4.79 2.93
N GLY A 119 -10.43 -5.09 4.24
CA GLY A 119 -10.89 -4.15 5.27
C GLY A 119 -10.06 -2.84 5.30
N ASN A 120 -8.74 -2.92 5.19
CA ASN A 120 -7.89 -1.73 5.07
C ASN A 120 -8.22 -0.91 3.81
N GLY A 121 -8.50 -1.56 2.68
CA GLY A 121 -8.97 -0.89 1.46
C GLY A 121 -10.27 -0.14 1.66
N MET A 122 -11.23 -0.71 2.43
CA MET A 122 -12.48 -0.02 2.80
C MET A 122 -12.25 1.17 3.72
N ILE A 123 -11.30 1.08 4.66
CA ILE A 123 -10.92 2.21 5.53
C ILE A 123 -10.35 3.35 4.69
N ALA A 124 -9.47 3.06 3.73
CA ALA A 124 -8.96 4.08 2.82
C ALA A 124 -10.08 4.71 1.98
N GLU A 125 -11.04 3.92 1.51
CA GLU A 125 -12.23 4.40 0.80
C GLU A 125 -13.06 5.34 1.70
N LEU A 126 -13.28 4.96 2.96
CA LEU A 126 -14.03 5.78 3.94
C LEU A 126 -13.39 7.15 4.12
N PHE A 127 -12.09 7.18 4.43
CA PHE A 127 -11.37 8.44 4.72
C PHE A 127 -11.06 9.28 3.49
N SER A 128 -11.19 8.75 2.29
CA SER A 128 -11.04 9.50 1.04
C SER A 128 -12.40 9.81 0.39
N SER A 129 -12.97 8.89 -0.38
CA SER A 129 -14.14 9.15 -1.21
C SER A 129 -15.45 9.29 -0.44
N ILE A 130 -15.67 8.48 0.60
CA ILE A 130 -16.96 8.51 1.31
C ILE A 130 -17.12 9.82 2.10
N LEU A 131 -16.12 10.21 2.91
CA LEU A 131 -16.19 11.44 3.71
C LEU A 131 -16.20 12.70 2.85
N SER A 132 -15.54 12.68 1.68
CA SER A 132 -15.57 13.80 0.71
C SER A 132 -16.81 13.80 -0.20
N GLN A 133 -17.67 12.77 -0.12
CA GLN A 133 -18.80 12.55 -1.02
C GLN A 133 -18.38 12.45 -2.51
N GLY A 134 -17.17 11.98 -2.76
CA GLY A 134 -16.61 11.77 -4.09
C GLY A 134 -16.93 10.40 -4.67
N GLY A 135 -16.33 10.08 -5.82
CA GLY A 135 -16.51 8.79 -6.48
C GLY A 135 -15.81 7.66 -5.74
N THR A 136 -16.52 6.61 -5.38
CA THR A 136 -15.91 5.37 -4.89
C THR A 136 -15.06 4.69 -5.98
N SER A 137 -14.12 3.84 -5.63
CA SER A 137 -13.15 3.23 -6.55
C SER A 137 -13.78 2.63 -7.82
N ASN A 138 -14.92 1.98 -7.69
CA ASN A 138 -15.66 1.43 -8.83
C ASN A 138 -16.42 2.48 -9.68
N LYS A 139 -16.36 3.75 -9.30
CA LYS A 139 -17.04 4.88 -9.98
C LYS A 139 -16.13 6.08 -10.22
N CYS A 140 -14.94 6.12 -9.64
CA CYS A 140 -14.06 7.31 -9.68
C CYS A 140 -13.47 7.61 -11.07
N MET A 141 -13.56 6.69 -12.02
CA MET A 141 -13.04 6.83 -13.40
C MET A 141 -14.15 6.73 -14.46
N VAL A 142 -15.41 6.98 -14.11
CA VAL A 142 -16.53 6.87 -15.05
C VAL A 142 -16.55 8.05 -16.04
N GLY A 143 -16.79 7.75 -17.33
CA GLY A 143 -16.93 8.75 -18.38
C GLY A 143 -15.64 9.50 -18.73
N GLY A 144 -14.46 8.89 -18.46
CA GLY A 144 -13.15 9.50 -18.76
C GLY A 144 -12.76 10.64 -17.84
N LYS A 145 -13.52 10.87 -16.77
CA LYS A 145 -13.21 11.87 -15.74
C LYS A 145 -12.71 11.19 -14.48
N SER A 146 -11.60 11.67 -13.94
CA SER A 146 -11.09 11.22 -12.66
C SER A 146 -11.80 11.95 -11.52
N ASN A 147 -12.30 11.18 -10.56
CA ASN A 147 -12.85 11.66 -9.29
C ASN A 147 -12.21 10.89 -8.14
N ILE A 148 -10.87 10.89 -8.13
CA ILE A 148 -10.05 10.29 -7.08
C ILE A 148 -10.00 11.27 -5.91
N CYS A 149 -10.12 10.73 -4.70
CA CYS A 149 -10.20 11.50 -3.46
C CYS A 149 -9.04 11.15 -2.54
N HIS A 150 -8.66 12.09 -1.69
CA HIS A 150 -7.57 11.92 -0.73
C HIS A 150 -8.04 12.25 0.68
N GLY A 151 -7.50 11.53 1.66
CA GLY A 151 -7.67 11.80 3.07
C GLY A 151 -6.32 12.14 3.70
N PHE A 152 -6.30 13.17 4.56
CA PHE A 152 -5.10 13.60 5.28
C PHE A 152 -5.45 13.84 6.74
N MET A 153 -4.54 13.44 7.64
CA MET A 153 -4.66 13.70 9.07
C MET A 153 -3.26 13.96 9.64
N ALA A 154 -3.20 14.90 10.57
CA ALA A 154 -2.02 15.13 11.39
C ALA A 154 -2.44 15.08 12.86
N ILE A 155 -1.71 14.32 13.66
CA ILE A 155 -1.97 14.15 15.09
C ILE A 155 -0.83 14.82 15.86
N ASN A 156 -1.16 15.74 16.75
CA ASN A 156 -0.18 16.37 17.64
C ASN A 156 0.06 15.46 18.85
N PRO A 157 1.29 14.93 19.03
CA PRO A 157 1.62 14.08 20.18
C PRO A 157 1.44 14.76 21.55
N GLU A 158 1.49 16.10 21.62
CA GLU A 158 1.28 16.85 22.86
C GLU A 158 -0.05 16.56 23.54
N PHE A 159 -1.08 16.16 22.78
CA PHE A 159 -2.36 15.74 23.35
C PHE A 159 -2.30 14.43 24.15
N PHE A 160 -1.20 13.68 24.02
CA PHE A 160 -1.01 12.37 24.68
C PHE A 160 0.09 12.41 25.73
N GLY A 161 0.93 13.43 25.76
CA GLY A 161 2.02 13.59 26.71
C GLY A 161 3.18 14.40 26.14
N ASP A 162 4.38 14.26 26.75
CA ASP A 162 5.60 14.89 26.26
C ASP A 162 6.03 14.30 24.90
N PRO A 163 6.04 15.09 23.83
CA PRO A 163 6.42 14.60 22.50
C PRO A 163 7.82 14.00 22.44
N ALA A 164 8.77 14.51 23.24
CA ALA A 164 10.13 14.00 23.27
C ALA A 164 10.19 12.59 23.88
N GLU A 165 9.45 12.36 24.95
CA GLU A 165 9.35 11.03 25.58
C GLU A 165 8.59 10.05 24.71
N ILE A 166 7.51 10.48 24.03
CA ILE A 166 6.77 9.66 23.06
C ILE A 166 7.70 9.23 21.91
N LYS A 167 8.41 10.18 21.29
CA LYS A 167 9.37 9.91 20.23
C LYS A 167 10.46 8.94 20.70
N LYS A 168 11.05 9.17 21.85
CA LYS A 168 12.10 8.33 22.44
C LYS A 168 11.58 6.90 22.67
N HIS A 169 10.40 6.75 23.28
CA HIS A 169 9.79 5.45 23.52
C HIS A 169 9.57 4.68 22.22
N PHE A 170 9.02 5.34 21.20
CA PHE A 170 8.81 4.71 19.89
C PHE A 170 10.13 4.34 19.20
N SER A 171 11.14 5.22 19.27
CA SER A 171 12.49 4.94 18.74
C SER A 171 13.14 3.73 19.38
N GLN A 172 13.01 3.58 20.71
CA GLN A 172 13.46 2.39 21.44
C GLN A 172 12.77 1.12 20.97
N PHE A 173 11.45 1.16 20.82
CA PHE A 173 10.69 0.02 20.30
C PHE A 173 11.11 -0.37 18.87
N LEU A 174 11.34 0.60 17.98
CA LEU A 174 11.87 0.32 16.65
C LEU A 174 13.27 -0.30 16.69
N GLN A 175 14.10 0.10 17.65
CA GLN A 175 15.44 -0.49 17.87
C GLN A 175 15.33 -1.94 18.34
N GLU A 176 14.44 -2.24 19.30
CA GLU A 176 14.17 -3.60 19.76
C GLU A 176 13.71 -4.53 18.61
N LEU A 177 12.87 -4.01 17.70
CA LEU A 177 12.46 -4.77 16.51
C LEU A 177 13.65 -5.09 15.59
N ARG A 178 14.54 -4.13 15.37
CA ARG A 178 15.76 -4.33 14.54
C ARG A 178 16.73 -5.33 15.15
N GLU A 179 16.80 -5.38 16.48
CA GLU A 179 17.69 -6.26 17.24
C GLU A 179 17.09 -7.64 17.55
N ALA A 180 15.82 -7.85 17.25
CA ALA A 180 15.15 -9.13 17.47
C ALA A 180 15.88 -10.30 16.77
N PRO A 181 15.78 -11.53 17.28
CA PRO A 181 16.39 -12.69 16.66
C PRO A 181 15.96 -12.85 15.20
N LYS A 182 16.95 -12.92 14.32
CA LYS A 182 16.71 -13.03 12.88
C LYS A 182 16.32 -14.43 12.47
N ALA A 183 15.47 -14.54 11.46
CA ALA A 183 15.18 -15.83 10.84
C ALA A 183 16.44 -16.39 10.15
N GLN A 184 16.51 -17.70 10.00
CA GLN A 184 17.62 -18.39 9.36
C GLN A 184 17.87 -17.83 7.96
N GLY A 185 19.11 -17.49 7.68
CA GLY A 185 19.54 -16.92 6.38
C GLY A 185 19.23 -15.43 6.21
N GLN A 186 18.80 -14.74 7.27
CA GLN A 186 18.57 -13.29 7.23
C GLN A 186 19.65 -12.55 8.03
N ASP A 187 20.22 -11.50 7.43
CA ASP A 187 21.29 -10.71 8.03
C ASP A 187 20.76 -9.48 8.79
N ARG A 188 19.58 -8.97 8.42
CA ARG A 188 19.02 -7.74 8.98
C ARG A 188 17.49 -7.76 9.01
N ILE A 189 16.95 -7.17 10.08
CA ILE A 189 15.54 -6.79 10.17
C ILE A 189 15.45 -5.28 9.87
N TYR A 190 14.54 -4.90 9.00
CA TYR A 190 14.26 -3.51 8.67
C TYR A 190 12.98 -3.04 9.35
N THR A 191 12.98 -1.81 9.84
CA THR A 191 11.75 -1.08 10.12
C THR A 191 11.35 -0.23 8.91
N HIS A 192 10.07 0.12 8.82
CA HIS A 192 9.55 0.84 7.67
C HIS A 192 10.17 2.24 7.53
N GLY A 193 10.60 2.59 6.32
CA GLY A 193 11.30 3.83 6.01
C GLY A 193 12.81 3.70 5.86
N GLU A 194 13.46 2.68 6.45
CA GLU A 194 14.92 2.54 6.38
C GLU A 194 15.41 2.27 4.95
N LYS A 195 14.77 1.36 4.22
CA LYS A 195 15.15 1.01 2.83
C LYS A 195 14.98 2.21 1.90
N GLU A 196 13.91 2.97 2.07
CA GLU A 196 13.63 4.17 1.32
C GLU A 196 14.66 5.25 1.61
N HIS A 197 15.02 5.45 2.88
CA HIS A 197 16.04 6.39 3.30
C HIS A 197 17.42 6.05 2.69
N GLU A 198 17.84 4.79 2.78
CA GLU A 198 19.08 4.29 2.18
C GLU A 198 19.07 4.44 0.65
N SER A 199 17.94 4.11 0.01
CA SER A 199 17.75 4.25 -1.43
C SER A 199 17.87 5.70 -1.89
N VAL A 200 17.28 6.65 -1.16
CA VAL A 200 17.37 8.08 -1.49
C VAL A 200 18.82 8.56 -1.48
N ALA A 201 19.61 8.17 -0.48
CA ALA A 201 21.03 8.53 -0.39
C ALA A 201 21.81 7.99 -1.60
N LYS A 202 21.59 6.73 -1.95
CA LYS A 202 22.22 6.07 -3.10
C LYS A 202 21.82 6.74 -4.44
N VAL A 203 20.53 6.95 -4.66
CA VAL A 203 20.02 7.54 -5.90
C VAL A 203 20.49 8.98 -6.08
N LYS A 204 20.61 9.76 -5.00
CA LYS A 204 21.19 11.11 -5.07
C LYS A 204 22.66 11.10 -5.49
N ALA A 205 23.42 10.09 -5.09
CA ALA A 205 24.84 9.97 -5.44
C ALA A 205 25.08 9.38 -6.83
N GLU A 206 24.30 8.38 -7.24
CA GLU A 206 24.57 7.54 -8.42
C GLU A 206 23.59 7.79 -9.58
N GLY A 207 22.47 8.50 -9.33
CA GLY A 207 21.37 8.67 -10.29
C GLY A 207 20.34 7.55 -10.25
N ILE A 208 19.25 7.72 -10.99
CA ILE A 208 18.15 6.75 -11.09
C ILE A 208 18.45 5.79 -12.24
N PRO A 209 18.55 4.45 -11.98
CA PRO A 209 18.70 3.49 -13.05
C PRO A 209 17.40 3.42 -13.88
N VAL A 210 17.52 3.68 -15.18
CA VAL A 210 16.40 3.57 -16.14
C VAL A 210 16.67 2.34 -17.02
N LEU A 211 15.68 1.47 -17.14
CA LEU A 211 15.71 0.37 -18.09
C LEU A 211 15.41 0.91 -19.50
N ASN A 212 16.27 0.57 -20.47
CA ASN A 212 16.05 0.87 -21.88
C ASN A 212 14.91 0.03 -22.47
#